data_45f720858414e3c36b577333c0eb4921
#
_entry.id   45f720858414e3c36b577333c0eb4921
#
_cell.length_a   1.000
_cell.length_b   1.000
_cell.length_c   1.000
_cell.angle_alpha   90.00
_cell.angle_beta   90.00
_cell.angle_gamma   90.00
#
_symmetry.space_group_name_H-M   'P 1'
#
loop_
_entity.id
_entity.type
_entity.pdbx_description
1 polymer ?
#
loop_
_entity_poly.entity_id
_entity_poly.type
_entity_poly.pdbx_seq_one_letter_code
_entity_poly.pdbx_strand_id
1 'polypeptide(L)'
;VNTITTEELFSELTSELSDTFQFLQDKPEETLESTLKACWFKSAGIPKSAVKAMEEPLPELDEKQIKVLLQLIGQRQKNIPLAHLTGRQNFMGIELLCDKRALIPRKETEILGRKALEISKQAACKKNAVYIFDICCGAGNLGLAVAFYNPKSKVIVTDLSHEAVELAKENICFLNLNHLVKAMQGDLFSAVDQDKFYEKIDIIICNPPYISTAKVTKMNTEISAHEPVLAFDGGMFGTKIIQRFLSESPKFLTKGGSIIFEVGAGQGEFMMRLCEESDHFFDIEPEKDDLGNIRVIHAKKK
;
A
#
# COMPACT_ATOMS: atom_id res chain seq x y z
N VAL A 1 4.95 -40.48 24.47
CA VAL A 1 5.56 -39.40 23.71
C VAL A 1 4.99 -38.14 24.31
N ASN A 2 5.80 -37.33 25.02
CA ASN A 2 5.34 -36.01 25.50
C ASN A 2 5.00 -35.18 24.26
N THR A 3 3.74 -34.91 24.05
CA THR A 3 3.29 -33.99 23.01
C THR A 3 3.63 -32.58 23.52
N ILE A 4 4.55 -31.89 22.86
CA ILE A 4 4.89 -30.51 23.16
C ILE A 4 3.64 -29.65 22.93
N THR A 5 3.30 -28.76 23.84
CA THR A 5 2.14 -27.89 23.69
C THR A 5 2.40 -26.77 22.68
N THR A 6 1.34 -26.13 22.18
CA THR A 6 1.44 -24.96 21.27
C THR A 6 2.30 -23.85 21.89
N GLU A 7 2.07 -23.55 23.17
CA GLU A 7 2.80 -22.52 23.92
C GLU A 7 4.27 -22.87 24.12
N GLU A 8 4.58 -24.14 24.45
CA GLU A 8 5.96 -24.59 24.59
C GLU A 8 6.72 -24.51 23.29
N LEU A 9 6.16 -25.00 22.17
CA LEU A 9 6.78 -24.91 20.85
C LEU A 9 6.99 -23.46 20.42
N PHE A 10 6.01 -22.58 20.64
CA PHE A 10 6.14 -21.17 20.29
C PHE A 10 7.22 -20.46 21.10
N SER A 11 7.31 -20.75 22.41
CA SER A 11 8.33 -20.21 23.31
C SER A 11 9.74 -20.67 22.91
N GLU A 12 9.89 -21.95 22.57
CA GLU A 12 11.14 -22.55 22.11
C GLU A 12 11.63 -21.88 20.82
N LEU A 13 10.76 -21.76 19.79
CA LEU A 13 11.08 -21.10 18.54
C LEU A 13 11.41 -19.61 18.75
N THR A 14 10.70 -18.90 19.62
CA THR A 14 10.98 -17.50 19.93
C THR A 14 12.37 -17.33 20.55
N SER A 15 12.77 -18.23 21.47
CA SER A 15 14.08 -18.21 22.10
C SER A 15 15.20 -18.50 21.11
N GLU A 16 15.03 -19.53 20.27
CA GLU A 16 16.05 -19.95 19.29
C GLU A 16 16.29 -18.93 18.19
N LEU A 17 15.26 -18.15 17.83
CA LEU A 17 15.28 -17.26 16.68
C LEU A 17 15.47 -15.78 17.02
N SER A 18 15.74 -15.46 18.29
CA SER A 18 15.80 -14.06 18.81
C SER A 18 16.73 -13.15 18.02
N ASP A 19 17.86 -13.68 17.49
CA ASP A 19 18.89 -12.90 16.79
C ASP A 19 19.02 -13.26 15.31
N THR A 20 18.04 -13.99 14.75
CA THR A 20 18.19 -14.55 13.38
C THR A 20 17.48 -13.75 12.29
N PHE A 21 16.58 -12.83 12.65
CA PHE A 21 15.84 -12.01 11.69
C PHE A 21 16.35 -10.59 11.62
N GLN A 22 16.36 -10.03 10.41
CA GLN A 22 16.55 -8.61 10.18
C GLN A 22 15.17 -7.99 9.87
N PHE A 23 14.79 -6.97 10.64
CA PHE A 23 13.54 -6.24 10.44
C PHE A 23 13.80 -4.89 9.79
N LEU A 24 12.98 -4.53 8.81
CA LEU A 24 13.07 -3.26 8.12
C LEU A 24 12.35 -2.16 8.92
N GLN A 25 12.93 -0.96 8.95
CA GLN A 25 12.35 0.18 9.68
C GLN A 25 11.02 0.67 9.10
N ASP A 26 10.79 0.45 7.80
CA ASP A 26 9.55 0.79 7.11
C ASP A 26 8.41 -0.21 7.31
N LYS A 27 8.67 -1.29 8.07
CA LYS A 27 7.70 -2.33 8.46
C LYS A 27 7.70 -2.54 9.98
N PRO A 28 7.31 -1.52 10.76
CA PRO A 28 7.39 -1.58 12.23
C PRO A 28 6.47 -2.63 12.86
N GLU A 29 5.48 -3.11 12.11
CA GLU A 29 4.60 -4.21 12.52
C GLU A 29 5.26 -5.59 12.48
N GLU A 30 6.38 -5.75 11.76
CA GLU A 30 7.13 -6.99 11.68
C GLU A 30 8.13 -7.07 12.85
N THR A 31 7.79 -7.85 13.87
CA THR A 31 8.64 -8.24 15.00
C THR A 31 8.90 -9.74 14.96
N LEU A 32 9.77 -10.27 15.80
CA LEU A 32 9.94 -11.72 15.90
C LEU A 32 8.62 -12.42 16.22
N GLU A 33 7.90 -11.91 17.22
CA GLU A 33 6.62 -12.49 17.66
C GLU A 33 5.57 -12.46 16.55
N SER A 34 5.34 -11.29 15.93
CA SER A 34 4.34 -11.16 14.87
C SER A 34 4.69 -11.97 13.62
N THR A 35 6.00 -12.10 13.31
CA THR A 35 6.52 -12.91 12.21
C THR A 35 6.25 -14.39 12.46
N LEU A 36 6.60 -14.91 13.64
CA LEU A 36 6.34 -16.29 14.00
C LEU A 36 4.85 -16.63 14.02
N LYS A 37 4.02 -15.75 14.60
CA LYS A 37 2.56 -15.92 14.61
C LYS A 37 1.98 -15.94 13.19
N ALA A 38 2.40 -15.03 12.32
CA ALA A 38 1.93 -14.98 10.94
C ALA A 38 2.32 -16.26 10.15
N CYS A 39 3.56 -16.75 10.31
CA CYS A 39 4.00 -18.03 9.75
C CYS A 39 3.19 -19.20 10.33
N TRP A 40 2.87 -19.17 11.61
CA TRP A 40 2.06 -20.17 12.29
C TRP A 40 0.65 -20.24 11.70
N PHE A 41 -0.04 -19.11 11.58
CA PHE A 41 -1.36 -19.06 10.95
C PHE A 41 -1.32 -19.51 9.49
N LYS A 42 -0.26 -19.15 8.75
CA LYS A 42 -0.07 -19.65 7.38
C LYS A 42 0.07 -21.16 7.33
N SER A 43 0.85 -21.75 8.23
CA SER A 43 1.04 -23.22 8.27
C SER A 43 -0.24 -23.96 8.69
N ALA A 44 -1.07 -23.34 9.51
CA ALA A 44 -2.40 -23.86 9.86
C ALA A 44 -3.44 -23.79 8.72
N GLY A 45 -3.09 -23.18 7.55
CA GLY A 45 -4.01 -23.03 6.42
C GLY A 45 -4.96 -21.82 6.52
N ILE A 46 -4.79 -20.97 7.52
CA ILE A 46 -5.59 -19.74 7.76
C ILE A 46 -4.70 -18.50 7.75
N PRO A 47 -4.09 -18.14 6.61
CA PRO A 47 -3.06 -17.13 6.52
C PRO A 47 -3.52 -15.77 7.01
N LYS A 48 -2.66 -15.08 7.78
CA LYS A 48 -2.87 -13.74 8.33
C LYS A 48 -1.64 -12.87 8.13
N SER A 49 -1.86 -11.55 8.06
CA SER A 49 -0.79 -10.56 8.16
C SER A 49 -0.19 -10.54 9.57
N ALA A 50 1.01 -9.95 9.72
CA ALA A 50 1.67 -9.77 11.02
C ALA A 50 0.74 -9.14 12.06
N VAL A 51 0.03 -8.06 11.69
CA VAL A 51 -0.92 -7.36 12.57
C VAL A 51 -2.07 -8.26 13.00
N LYS A 52 -2.73 -8.92 12.04
CA LYS A 52 -3.91 -9.77 12.34
C LYS A 52 -3.55 -11.04 13.10
N ALA A 53 -2.35 -11.57 12.90
CA ALA A 53 -1.87 -12.73 13.65
C ALA A 53 -1.67 -12.44 15.15
N MET A 54 -1.46 -11.18 15.54
CA MET A 54 -1.33 -10.78 16.94
C MET A 54 -2.66 -10.70 17.68
N GLU A 55 -3.78 -10.60 16.97
CA GLU A 55 -5.12 -10.41 17.54
C GLU A 55 -5.78 -11.71 17.99
N GLU A 56 -5.24 -12.87 17.64
CA GLU A 56 -5.88 -14.16 17.86
C GLU A 56 -4.94 -15.18 18.52
N PRO A 57 -5.50 -16.15 19.30
CA PRO A 57 -4.72 -17.25 19.86
C PRO A 57 -4.20 -18.17 18.76
N LEU A 58 -3.05 -18.78 19.01
CA LEU A 58 -2.44 -19.73 18.07
C LEU A 58 -3.29 -21.01 17.95
N PRO A 59 -3.57 -21.47 16.73
CA PRO A 59 -4.20 -22.77 16.54
C PRO A 59 -3.21 -23.92 16.83
N GLU A 60 -3.71 -25.07 17.21
CA GLU A 60 -2.89 -26.29 17.25
C GLU A 60 -2.43 -26.68 15.85
N LEU A 61 -1.19 -27.20 15.74
CA LEU A 61 -0.60 -27.64 14.50
C LEU A 61 -0.34 -29.15 14.54
N ASP A 62 -0.67 -29.83 13.45
CA ASP A 62 -0.22 -31.20 13.25
C ASP A 62 1.26 -31.27 12.80
N GLU A 63 1.85 -32.48 12.77
CA GLU A 63 3.25 -32.67 12.37
C GLU A 63 3.56 -32.15 10.93
N LYS A 64 2.60 -32.19 10.01
CA LYS A 64 2.80 -31.69 8.64
C LYS A 64 2.83 -30.17 8.63
N GLN A 65 1.91 -29.56 9.40
CA GLN A 65 1.83 -28.11 9.56
C GLN A 65 3.07 -27.55 10.27
N ILE A 66 3.62 -28.24 11.27
CA ILE A 66 4.89 -27.89 11.92
C ILE A 66 6.05 -27.90 10.90
N LYS A 67 6.12 -28.89 10.01
CA LYS A 67 7.13 -28.93 8.94
C LYS A 67 6.99 -27.72 8.00
N VAL A 68 5.75 -27.32 7.65
CA VAL A 68 5.49 -26.13 6.84
C VAL A 68 5.93 -24.87 7.59
N LEU A 69 5.65 -24.76 8.90
CA LEU A 69 6.07 -23.65 9.74
C LEU A 69 7.60 -23.48 9.70
N LEU A 70 8.35 -24.56 9.93
CA LEU A 70 9.83 -24.52 9.89
C LEU A 70 10.38 -24.15 8.50
N GLN A 71 9.70 -24.56 7.42
CA GLN A 71 10.05 -24.14 6.06
C GLN A 71 9.83 -22.65 5.85
N LEU A 72 8.69 -22.07 6.32
CA LEU A 72 8.41 -20.65 6.23
C LEU A 72 9.43 -19.82 7.03
N ILE A 73 9.78 -20.25 8.22
CA ILE A 73 10.84 -19.64 9.05
C ILE A 73 12.17 -19.64 8.29
N GLY A 74 12.58 -20.77 7.75
CA GLY A 74 13.81 -20.87 6.96
C GLY A 74 13.83 -20.03 5.68
N GLN A 75 12.66 -19.77 5.08
CA GLN A 75 12.52 -18.84 3.96
C GLN A 75 12.62 -17.38 4.45
N ARG A 76 12.01 -17.04 5.58
CA ARG A 76 12.11 -15.69 6.16
C ARG A 76 13.55 -15.35 6.55
N GLN A 77 14.32 -16.29 7.08
CA GLN A 77 15.75 -16.13 7.37
C GLN A 77 16.60 -15.85 6.11
N LYS A 78 16.09 -16.22 4.92
CA LYS A 78 16.69 -15.87 3.62
C LYS A 78 16.17 -14.52 3.08
N ASN A 79 15.57 -13.68 3.92
CA ASN A 79 15.02 -12.37 3.60
C ASN A 79 13.88 -12.40 2.57
N ILE A 80 13.10 -13.50 2.48
CA ILE A 80 11.86 -13.46 1.73
C ILE A 80 10.85 -12.66 2.56
N PRO A 81 10.20 -11.62 1.99
CA PRO A 81 9.27 -10.77 2.73
C PRO A 81 8.14 -11.55 3.39
N LEU A 82 7.82 -11.24 4.64
CA LEU A 82 6.77 -11.93 5.40
C LEU A 82 5.42 -11.90 4.67
N ALA A 83 5.07 -10.75 4.09
CA ALA A 83 3.84 -10.60 3.34
C ALA A 83 3.75 -11.53 2.12
N HIS A 84 4.87 -11.84 1.47
CA HIS A 84 4.91 -12.83 0.38
C HIS A 84 4.79 -14.26 0.89
N LEU A 85 5.39 -14.58 2.04
CA LEU A 85 5.28 -15.91 2.65
C LEU A 85 3.86 -16.22 3.10
N THR A 86 3.22 -15.26 3.75
CA THR A 86 1.84 -15.41 4.25
C THR A 86 0.80 -15.22 3.15
N GLY A 87 1.12 -14.43 2.12
CA GLY A 87 0.18 -13.96 1.11
C GLY A 87 -0.77 -12.87 1.66
N ARG A 88 -0.40 -12.18 2.75
CA ARG A 88 -1.25 -11.21 3.46
C ARG A 88 -0.46 -10.00 3.93
N GLN A 89 -1.08 -8.81 3.80
CA GLN A 89 -0.58 -7.56 4.38
C GLN A 89 -1.72 -6.76 4.98
N ASN A 90 -1.49 -6.13 6.12
CA ASN A 90 -2.44 -5.18 6.71
C ASN A 90 -2.17 -3.76 6.19
N PHE A 91 -3.24 -3.04 5.86
CA PHE A 91 -3.17 -1.62 5.51
C PHE A 91 -4.39 -0.90 6.06
N MET A 92 -4.19 0.09 6.91
CA MET A 92 -5.28 0.85 7.58
C MET A 92 -6.30 -0.06 8.29
N GLY A 93 -5.87 -1.20 8.84
CA GLY A 93 -6.75 -2.16 9.54
C GLY A 93 -7.47 -3.16 8.64
N ILE A 94 -7.43 -3.03 7.32
CA ILE A 94 -7.93 -4.03 6.38
C ILE A 94 -6.82 -5.03 6.01
N GLU A 95 -7.18 -6.27 5.79
CA GLU A 95 -6.25 -7.30 5.31
C GLU A 95 -6.34 -7.42 3.79
N LEU A 96 -5.19 -7.45 3.12
CA LEU A 96 -5.05 -7.53 1.69
C LEU A 96 -4.28 -8.79 1.28
N LEU A 97 -4.59 -9.32 0.11
CA LEU A 97 -3.73 -10.27 -0.59
C LEU A 97 -2.46 -9.55 -1.03
N CYS A 98 -1.31 -10.21 -0.85
CA CYS A 98 -0.02 -9.63 -1.15
C CYS A 98 0.92 -10.67 -1.72
N ASP A 99 1.60 -10.34 -2.83
CA ASP A 99 2.65 -11.15 -3.44
C ASP A 99 3.59 -10.28 -4.31
N LYS A 100 4.52 -10.90 -5.02
CA LYS A 100 5.55 -10.23 -5.83
C LYS A 100 5.04 -9.40 -7.02
N ARG A 101 3.75 -9.40 -7.32
CA ARG A 101 3.15 -8.65 -8.44
C ARG A 101 3.07 -7.15 -8.20
N ALA A 102 3.07 -6.70 -6.94
CA ALA A 102 2.99 -5.29 -6.58
C ALA A 102 3.85 -4.97 -5.34
N LEU A 103 4.06 -3.68 -5.11
CA LEU A 103 4.66 -3.17 -3.89
C LEU A 103 3.87 -3.66 -2.67
N ILE A 104 4.58 -4.18 -1.67
CA ILE A 104 3.98 -4.48 -0.37
C ILE A 104 3.51 -3.16 0.26
N PRO A 105 2.21 -3.00 0.61
CA PRO A 105 1.72 -1.78 1.23
C PRO A 105 2.53 -1.37 2.47
N ARG A 106 3.02 -0.12 2.51
CA ARG A 106 3.88 0.40 3.58
C ARG A 106 3.08 1.14 4.64
N LYS A 107 3.55 1.07 5.87
CA LYS A 107 2.93 1.76 7.01
C LYS A 107 2.92 3.29 6.83
N GLU A 108 3.99 3.86 6.28
CA GLU A 108 4.08 5.29 5.99
C GLU A 108 3.03 5.78 4.99
N THR A 109 2.65 4.95 4.00
CA THR A 109 1.61 5.27 3.02
C THR A 109 0.21 5.40 3.66
N GLU A 110 0.02 4.92 4.89
CA GLU A 110 -1.23 5.16 5.63
C GLU A 110 -1.46 6.65 5.93
N ILE A 111 -0.43 7.50 5.92
CA ILE A 111 -0.59 8.97 6.06
C ILE A 111 -1.45 9.47 4.88
N LEU A 112 -1.08 9.06 3.65
CA LEU A 112 -1.84 9.35 2.44
C LEU A 112 -3.25 8.77 2.51
N GLY A 113 -3.37 7.50 2.91
CA GLY A 113 -4.68 6.82 3.02
C GLY A 113 -5.62 7.48 4.01
N ARG A 114 -5.13 7.90 5.19
CA ARG A 114 -5.93 8.63 6.20
C ARG A 114 -6.39 9.98 5.70
N LYS A 115 -5.50 10.78 5.05
CA LYS A 115 -5.88 12.08 4.47
C LYS A 115 -6.91 11.91 3.35
N ALA A 116 -6.72 10.94 2.47
CA ALA A 116 -7.69 10.64 1.41
C ALA A 116 -9.06 10.22 1.95
N LEU A 117 -9.09 9.40 2.99
CA LEU A 117 -10.33 8.98 3.67
C LEU A 117 -11.02 10.16 4.35
N GLU A 118 -10.29 11.03 5.03
CA GLU A 118 -10.81 12.24 5.65
C GLU A 118 -11.54 13.12 4.62
N ILE A 119 -10.85 13.47 3.52
CA ILE A 119 -11.40 14.31 2.45
C ILE A 119 -12.60 13.61 1.77
N SER A 120 -12.52 12.30 1.57
CA SER A 120 -13.62 11.51 1.01
C SER A 120 -14.87 11.55 1.90
N LYS A 121 -14.73 11.44 3.22
CA LYS A 121 -15.84 11.56 4.17
C LYS A 121 -16.44 12.96 4.20
N GLN A 122 -15.61 14.00 4.15
CA GLN A 122 -16.06 15.40 4.06
C GLN A 122 -16.88 15.63 2.77
N ALA A 123 -16.41 15.12 1.63
CA ALA A 123 -17.15 15.20 0.38
C ALA A 123 -18.48 14.42 0.43
N ALA A 124 -18.51 13.26 1.07
CA ALA A 124 -19.69 12.42 1.24
C ALA A 124 -20.80 13.05 2.12
N CYS A 125 -20.46 14.05 2.96
CA CYS A 125 -21.47 14.85 3.67
C CYS A 125 -22.30 15.74 2.74
N LYS A 126 -21.72 16.12 1.58
CA LYS A 126 -22.34 17.06 0.62
C LYS A 126 -22.83 16.35 -0.65
N LYS A 127 -22.43 15.10 -0.90
CA LYS A 127 -22.71 14.35 -2.13
C LYS A 127 -23.24 12.95 -1.81
N ASN A 128 -24.09 12.43 -2.69
CA ASN A 128 -24.57 11.04 -2.60
C ASN A 128 -23.53 10.01 -3.08
N ALA A 129 -22.61 10.42 -3.95
CA ALA A 129 -21.47 9.64 -4.38
C ALA A 129 -20.23 10.53 -4.49
N VAL A 130 -19.06 9.97 -4.15
CA VAL A 130 -17.74 10.60 -4.27
C VAL A 130 -16.93 9.81 -5.29
N TYR A 131 -16.56 10.45 -6.39
CA TYR A 131 -15.80 9.81 -7.47
C TYR A 131 -14.31 10.00 -7.24
N ILE A 132 -13.58 8.87 -7.22
CA ILE A 132 -12.19 8.85 -6.81
C ILE A 132 -11.36 8.07 -7.85
N PHE A 133 -10.21 8.62 -8.21
CA PHE A 133 -9.16 7.87 -8.91
C PHE A 133 -8.00 7.58 -7.94
N ASP A 134 -7.49 6.34 -7.97
CA ASP A 134 -6.25 5.91 -7.33
C ASP A 134 -5.27 5.52 -8.43
N ILE A 135 -4.29 6.39 -8.68
CA ILE A 135 -3.33 6.27 -9.78
C ILE A 135 -2.01 5.70 -9.23
N CYS A 136 -1.36 4.78 -9.96
CA CYS A 136 -0.25 3.97 -9.49
C CYS A 136 -0.66 3.10 -8.28
N CYS A 137 -1.77 2.39 -8.41
CA CYS A 137 -2.47 1.78 -7.30
C CYS A 137 -1.76 0.55 -6.69
N GLY A 138 -0.80 -0.07 -7.40
CA GLY A 138 -0.20 -1.32 -6.97
C GLY A 138 -1.24 -2.40 -6.67
N ALA A 139 -1.27 -2.92 -5.45
CA ALA A 139 -2.26 -3.89 -4.97
C ALA A 139 -3.66 -3.28 -4.73
N GLY A 140 -3.85 -1.96 -4.96
CA GLY A 140 -5.10 -1.24 -4.76
C GLY A 140 -5.32 -0.73 -3.33
N ASN A 141 -4.33 -0.80 -2.47
CA ASN A 141 -4.46 -0.58 -1.02
C ASN A 141 -5.10 0.77 -0.65
N LEU A 142 -4.77 1.88 -1.32
CA LEU A 142 -5.31 3.21 -1.03
C LEU A 142 -6.80 3.30 -1.43
N GLY A 143 -7.11 3.02 -2.70
CA GLY A 143 -8.47 3.08 -3.21
C GLY A 143 -9.41 2.12 -2.50
N LEU A 144 -8.93 0.91 -2.17
CA LEU A 144 -9.68 -0.10 -1.43
C LEU A 144 -9.95 0.32 0.01
N ALA A 145 -8.97 0.88 0.72
CA ALA A 145 -9.16 1.37 2.08
C ALA A 145 -10.19 2.50 2.11
N VAL A 146 -10.12 3.47 1.17
CA VAL A 146 -11.11 4.54 1.10
C VAL A 146 -12.50 3.98 0.80
N ALA A 147 -12.64 3.03 -0.13
CA ALA A 147 -13.93 2.43 -0.46
C ALA A 147 -14.51 1.61 0.71
N PHE A 148 -13.66 0.89 1.44
CA PHE A 148 -14.07 0.08 2.60
C PHE A 148 -14.67 0.94 3.73
N TYR A 149 -14.03 2.07 4.02
CA TYR A 149 -14.47 2.97 5.12
C TYR A 149 -15.45 4.06 4.70
N ASN A 150 -15.66 4.27 3.39
CA ASN A 150 -16.67 5.20 2.86
C ASN A 150 -17.49 4.55 1.74
N PRO A 151 -18.65 3.94 2.06
CA PRO A 151 -19.51 3.25 1.09
C PRO A 151 -20.10 4.17 0.00
N LYS A 152 -20.00 5.51 0.15
CA LYS A 152 -20.40 6.46 -0.91
C LYS A 152 -19.32 6.66 -1.97
N SER A 153 -18.11 6.10 -1.79
CA SER A 153 -17.03 6.20 -2.77
C SER A 153 -17.32 5.35 -4.01
N LYS A 154 -16.98 5.89 -5.18
CA LYS A 154 -16.93 5.18 -6.46
C LYS A 154 -15.50 5.31 -6.97
N VAL A 155 -14.73 4.25 -6.89
CA VAL A 155 -13.28 4.28 -7.08
C VAL A 155 -12.88 3.57 -8.37
N ILE A 156 -12.00 4.19 -9.15
CA ILE A 156 -11.26 3.51 -10.20
C ILE A 156 -9.80 3.54 -9.79
N VAL A 157 -9.20 2.34 -9.70
CA VAL A 157 -7.78 2.16 -9.41
C VAL A 157 -7.05 1.82 -10.71
N THR A 158 -5.90 2.45 -10.98
CA THR A 158 -5.13 2.21 -12.21
C THR A 158 -3.65 1.97 -11.91
N ASP A 159 -3.04 1.06 -12.66
CA ASP A 159 -1.61 0.82 -12.63
C ASP A 159 -1.07 0.50 -14.02
N LEU A 160 0.20 0.80 -14.25
CA LEU A 160 0.90 0.46 -15.48
C LEU A 160 1.13 -1.06 -15.60
N SER A 161 1.42 -1.72 -14.47
CA SER A 161 1.66 -3.16 -14.41
C SER A 161 0.35 -3.94 -14.51
N HIS A 162 0.28 -4.83 -15.51
CA HIS A 162 -0.83 -5.77 -15.63
C HIS A 162 -0.96 -6.67 -14.40
N GLU A 163 0.16 -7.15 -13.89
CA GLU A 163 0.23 -8.03 -12.72
C GLU A 163 -0.29 -7.35 -11.46
N ALA A 164 0.06 -6.07 -11.26
CA ALA A 164 -0.46 -5.27 -10.14
C ALA A 164 -1.98 -5.08 -10.25
N VAL A 165 -2.49 -4.80 -11.46
CA VAL A 165 -3.93 -4.67 -11.71
C VAL A 165 -4.68 -6.00 -11.43
N GLU A 166 -4.11 -7.15 -11.78
CA GLU A 166 -4.71 -8.44 -11.46
C GLU A 166 -4.75 -8.68 -9.93
N LEU A 167 -3.67 -8.35 -9.22
CA LEU A 167 -3.68 -8.43 -7.75
C LEU A 167 -4.70 -7.46 -7.14
N ALA A 168 -4.84 -6.24 -7.68
CA ALA A 168 -5.87 -5.30 -7.23
C ALA A 168 -7.28 -5.84 -7.46
N LYS A 169 -7.56 -6.51 -8.59
CA LYS A 169 -8.85 -7.19 -8.85
C LYS A 169 -9.13 -8.30 -7.84
N GLU A 170 -8.12 -9.11 -7.53
CA GLU A 170 -8.24 -10.15 -6.50
C GLU A 170 -8.56 -9.53 -5.12
N ASN A 171 -7.93 -8.42 -4.76
CA ASN A 171 -8.20 -7.69 -3.54
C ASN A 171 -9.60 -7.07 -3.51
N ILE A 172 -10.08 -6.54 -4.64
CA ILE A 172 -11.48 -6.05 -4.77
C ILE A 172 -12.48 -7.18 -4.47
N CYS A 173 -12.23 -8.37 -5.02
CA CYS A 173 -13.07 -9.55 -4.76
C CYS A 173 -12.94 -10.03 -3.31
N PHE A 174 -11.72 -10.11 -2.79
CA PHE A 174 -11.44 -10.57 -1.42
C PHE A 174 -12.14 -9.71 -0.36
N LEU A 175 -12.21 -8.39 -0.59
CA LEU A 175 -12.89 -7.43 0.29
C LEU A 175 -14.37 -7.24 -0.05
N ASN A 176 -14.92 -7.93 -1.05
CA ASN A 176 -16.31 -7.77 -1.52
C ASN A 176 -16.63 -6.33 -1.99
N LEU A 177 -15.67 -5.62 -2.58
CA LEU A 177 -15.80 -4.21 -3.01
C LEU A 177 -16.12 -4.05 -4.52
N ASN A 178 -16.50 -5.10 -5.24
CA ASN A 178 -16.80 -5.08 -6.70
C ASN A 178 -17.88 -4.04 -7.08
N HIS A 179 -18.75 -3.68 -6.16
CA HIS A 179 -19.83 -2.71 -6.38
C HIS A 179 -19.37 -1.26 -6.22
N LEU A 180 -18.18 -1.02 -5.67
CA LEU A 180 -17.61 0.30 -5.40
C LEU A 180 -16.33 0.58 -6.21
N VAL A 181 -15.52 -0.46 -6.48
CA VAL A 181 -14.16 -0.32 -7.03
C VAL A 181 -14.01 -1.07 -8.35
N LYS A 182 -13.32 -0.44 -9.31
CA LYS A 182 -12.92 -1.06 -10.59
C LYS A 182 -11.41 -0.85 -10.80
N ALA A 183 -10.71 -1.90 -11.23
CA ALA A 183 -9.30 -1.85 -11.58
C ALA A 183 -9.11 -1.85 -13.11
N MET A 184 -8.22 -1.00 -13.62
CA MET A 184 -7.91 -0.85 -15.03
C MET A 184 -6.39 -0.70 -15.24
N GLN A 185 -5.87 -1.27 -16.32
CA GLN A 185 -4.46 -1.09 -16.68
C GLN A 185 -4.26 0.17 -17.53
N GLY A 186 -3.25 0.96 -17.21
CA GLY A 186 -2.86 2.12 -18.03
C GLY A 186 -1.71 2.92 -17.43
N ASP A 187 -1.02 3.67 -18.29
CA ASP A 187 0.03 4.61 -17.88
C ASP A 187 -0.64 5.88 -17.35
N LEU A 188 -0.54 6.10 -16.02
CA LEU A 188 -1.23 7.18 -15.30
C LEU A 188 -2.72 7.22 -15.65
N PHE A 189 -3.15 8.26 -16.35
CA PHE A 189 -4.56 8.49 -16.69
C PHE A 189 -5.01 7.84 -18.00
N SER A 190 -4.13 7.16 -18.76
CA SER A 190 -4.45 6.64 -20.08
C SER A 190 -5.65 5.68 -20.10
N ALA A 191 -5.83 4.88 -19.05
CA ALA A 191 -6.98 3.96 -18.90
C ALA A 191 -8.32 4.69 -18.70
N VAL A 192 -8.29 5.91 -18.20
CA VAL A 192 -9.45 6.73 -17.85
C VAL A 192 -9.56 8.00 -18.70
N ASP A 193 -8.75 8.15 -19.76
CA ASP A 193 -8.80 9.30 -20.65
C ASP A 193 -10.01 9.22 -21.59
N GLN A 194 -11.18 9.52 -21.04
CA GLN A 194 -12.48 9.48 -21.71
C GLN A 194 -13.34 10.66 -21.25
N ASP A 195 -14.09 11.28 -22.16
CA ASP A 195 -14.92 12.46 -21.93
C ASP A 195 -15.87 12.34 -20.73
N LYS A 196 -16.34 11.12 -20.46
CA LYS A 196 -17.24 10.86 -19.30
C LYS A 196 -16.60 11.15 -17.93
N PHE A 197 -15.26 11.23 -17.85
CA PHE A 197 -14.53 11.46 -16.61
C PHE A 197 -13.99 12.90 -16.48
N TYR A 198 -13.97 13.67 -17.57
CA TYR A 198 -13.41 15.02 -17.52
C TYR A 198 -14.26 15.91 -16.62
N GLU A 199 -13.58 16.59 -15.68
CA GLU A 199 -14.19 17.46 -14.67
C GLU A 199 -15.27 16.80 -13.80
N LYS A 200 -15.16 15.46 -13.58
CA LYS A 200 -16.13 14.67 -12.80
C LYS A 200 -15.55 14.05 -11.54
N ILE A 201 -14.24 14.06 -11.37
CA ILE A 201 -13.57 13.37 -10.28
C ILE A 201 -13.40 14.31 -9.10
N ASP A 202 -13.82 13.86 -7.93
CA ASP A 202 -13.75 14.64 -6.69
C ASP A 202 -12.38 14.58 -6.05
N ILE A 203 -11.73 13.41 -6.12
CA ILE A 203 -10.45 13.14 -5.47
C ILE A 203 -9.58 12.30 -6.39
N ILE A 204 -8.32 12.68 -6.54
CA ILE A 204 -7.31 11.86 -7.20
C ILE A 204 -6.20 11.58 -6.19
N ILE A 205 -5.96 10.30 -5.95
CA ILE A 205 -4.93 9.79 -5.04
C ILE A 205 -3.79 9.22 -5.89
N CYS A 206 -2.53 9.40 -5.46
CA CYS A 206 -1.40 8.79 -6.13
C CYS A 206 -0.26 8.50 -5.13
N ASN A 207 0.22 7.25 -5.09
CA ASN A 207 1.53 6.93 -4.54
C ASN A 207 2.46 6.55 -5.71
N PRO A 208 3.09 7.53 -6.37
CA PRO A 208 3.90 7.26 -7.55
C PRO A 208 5.27 6.72 -7.16
N PRO A 209 5.99 6.01 -8.06
CA PRO A 209 7.40 5.73 -7.86
C PRO A 209 8.18 7.06 -7.79
N TYR A 210 8.90 7.25 -6.67
CA TYR A 210 9.61 8.51 -6.36
C TYR A 210 11.09 8.34 -6.04
N ILE A 211 11.64 7.11 -6.13
CA ILE A 211 13.07 6.86 -5.88
C ILE A 211 13.85 7.13 -7.18
N SER A 212 14.98 7.85 -7.07
CA SER A 212 15.82 8.06 -8.24
C SER A 212 16.44 6.74 -8.71
N THR A 213 16.59 6.58 -10.03
CA THR A 213 17.17 5.36 -10.65
C THR A 213 18.51 4.96 -9.99
N ALA A 214 19.36 5.95 -9.67
CA ALA A 214 20.65 5.69 -8.99
C ALA A 214 20.51 5.18 -7.55
N LYS A 215 19.41 5.45 -6.86
CA LYS A 215 19.14 4.94 -5.50
C LYS A 215 18.49 3.55 -5.55
N VAL A 216 17.68 3.26 -6.58
CA VAL A 216 17.04 1.95 -6.74
C VAL A 216 18.09 0.82 -6.76
N THR A 217 19.25 1.04 -7.42
CA THR A 217 20.34 0.05 -7.47
C THR A 217 21.03 -0.20 -6.12
N LYS A 218 20.78 0.63 -5.11
CA LYS A 218 21.38 0.54 -3.77
C LYS A 218 20.39 0.12 -2.69
N MET A 219 19.16 -0.27 -3.06
CA MET A 219 18.13 -0.68 -2.12
C MET A 219 18.49 -1.99 -1.42
N ASN A 220 17.89 -2.20 -0.25
CA ASN A 220 18.02 -3.44 0.50
C ASN A 220 17.62 -4.65 -0.37
N THR A 221 18.36 -5.76 -0.24
CA THR A 221 18.13 -6.97 -1.05
C THR A 221 16.76 -7.59 -0.80
N GLU A 222 16.19 -7.49 0.40
CA GLU A 222 14.81 -7.93 0.66
C GLU A 222 13.81 -7.23 -0.25
N ILE A 223 14.02 -5.94 -0.49
CA ILE A 223 13.13 -5.13 -1.35
C ILE A 223 13.47 -5.38 -2.82
N SER A 224 14.72 -5.13 -3.23
CA SER A 224 15.14 -5.15 -4.65
C SER A 224 15.07 -6.52 -5.32
N ALA A 225 15.16 -7.62 -4.54
CA ALA A 225 15.07 -8.98 -5.07
C ALA A 225 13.64 -9.53 -5.13
N HIS A 226 12.71 -8.94 -4.39
CA HIS A 226 11.37 -9.53 -4.22
C HIS A 226 10.21 -8.62 -4.64
N GLU A 227 10.45 -7.32 -4.80
CA GLU A 227 9.42 -6.36 -5.21
C GLU A 227 9.73 -5.76 -6.59
N PRO A 228 8.71 -5.38 -7.41
CA PRO A 228 8.93 -4.93 -8.77
C PRO A 228 9.67 -3.58 -8.81
N VAL A 229 10.75 -3.50 -9.58
CA VAL A 229 11.56 -2.25 -9.77
C VAL A 229 10.69 -1.08 -10.24
N LEU A 230 9.68 -1.37 -11.06
CA LEU A 230 8.74 -0.37 -11.58
C LEU A 230 8.02 0.40 -10.48
N ALA A 231 7.81 -0.22 -9.31
CA ALA A 231 7.15 0.42 -8.18
C ALA A 231 8.02 1.47 -7.45
N PHE A 232 9.30 1.55 -7.77
CA PHE A 232 10.25 2.43 -7.09
C PHE A 232 10.83 3.51 -7.99
N ASP A 233 11.09 3.20 -9.28
CA ASP A 233 11.88 4.05 -10.18
C ASP A 233 11.08 5.26 -10.70
N GLY A 234 11.28 6.40 -10.05
CA GLY A 234 10.72 7.71 -10.45
C GLY A 234 11.58 8.46 -11.47
N GLY A 235 12.57 7.82 -12.10
CA GLY A 235 13.50 8.42 -13.06
C GLY A 235 14.72 9.07 -12.41
N MET A 236 15.47 9.86 -13.17
CA MET A 236 16.78 10.40 -12.76
C MET A 236 16.76 11.09 -11.39
N PHE A 237 15.75 11.91 -11.10
CA PHE A 237 15.57 12.63 -9.83
C PHE A 237 14.42 12.10 -8.97
N GLY A 238 13.74 11.02 -9.38
CA GLY A 238 12.57 10.49 -8.69
C GLY A 238 11.32 11.36 -8.82
N THR A 239 11.26 12.30 -9.75
CA THR A 239 10.18 13.30 -9.83
C THR A 239 9.38 13.24 -11.14
N LYS A 240 9.85 12.48 -12.12
CA LYS A 240 9.27 12.44 -13.47
C LYS A 240 7.79 12.06 -13.49
N ILE A 241 7.45 11.03 -12.74
CA ILE A 241 6.06 10.51 -12.69
C ILE A 241 5.15 11.51 -11.96
N ILE A 242 5.63 12.09 -10.84
CA ILE A 242 4.86 13.09 -10.08
C ILE A 242 4.58 14.32 -10.95
N GLN A 243 5.55 14.81 -11.71
CA GLN A 243 5.37 15.97 -12.60
C GLN A 243 4.32 15.69 -13.68
N ARG A 244 4.34 14.48 -14.29
CA ARG A 244 3.29 14.07 -15.22
C ARG A 244 1.92 14.00 -14.55
N PHE A 245 1.85 13.40 -13.37
CA PHE A 245 0.63 13.32 -12.56
C PHE A 245 0.04 14.71 -12.30
N LEU A 246 0.86 15.68 -11.88
CA LEU A 246 0.42 17.06 -11.65
C LEU A 246 -0.08 17.75 -12.92
N SER A 247 0.55 17.50 -14.08
CA SER A 247 0.14 18.13 -15.36
C SER A 247 -1.11 17.50 -15.96
N GLU A 248 -1.34 16.20 -15.76
CA GLU A 248 -2.45 15.46 -16.36
C GLU A 248 -3.73 15.48 -15.49
N SER A 249 -3.59 15.50 -14.14
CA SER A 249 -4.71 15.39 -13.19
C SER A 249 -5.78 16.50 -13.30
N PRO A 250 -5.47 17.80 -13.59
CA PRO A 250 -6.47 18.85 -13.63
C PRO A 250 -7.61 18.61 -14.62
N LYS A 251 -7.34 17.89 -15.72
CA LYS A 251 -8.33 17.55 -16.74
C LYS A 251 -9.52 16.77 -16.19
N PHE A 252 -9.30 15.94 -15.18
CA PHE A 252 -10.30 15.03 -14.61
C PHE A 252 -11.03 15.62 -13.41
N LEU A 253 -10.36 16.48 -12.62
CA LEU A 253 -10.91 17.02 -11.38
C LEU A 253 -12.07 17.98 -11.62
N THR A 254 -13.07 17.86 -10.77
CA THR A 254 -14.09 18.93 -10.61
C THR A 254 -13.43 20.20 -10.08
N LYS A 255 -14.05 21.36 -10.30
CA LYS A 255 -13.63 22.60 -9.63
C LYS A 255 -13.69 22.42 -8.10
N GLY A 256 -12.59 22.74 -7.40
CA GLY A 256 -12.43 22.49 -5.96
C GLY A 256 -12.20 21.02 -5.60
N GLY A 257 -12.08 20.13 -6.58
CA GLY A 257 -11.67 18.73 -6.37
C GLY A 257 -10.22 18.63 -5.91
N SER A 258 -9.86 17.56 -5.24
CA SER A 258 -8.59 17.38 -4.53
C SER A 258 -7.64 16.44 -5.26
N ILE A 259 -6.35 16.79 -5.31
CA ILE A 259 -5.25 15.82 -5.50
C ILE A 259 -4.59 15.55 -4.16
N ILE A 260 -4.19 14.30 -3.94
CA ILE A 260 -3.47 13.89 -2.73
C ILE A 260 -2.41 12.88 -3.17
N PHE A 261 -1.14 13.15 -2.92
CA PHE A 261 -0.07 12.27 -3.40
C PHE A 261 1.10 12.16 -2.44
N GLU A 262 1.74 10.99 -2.46
CA GLU A 262 2.93 10.70 -1.67
C GLU A 262 4.19 11.24 -2.34
N VAL A 263 5.15 11.65 -1.52
CA VAL A 263 6.47 12.11 -1.95
C VAL A 263 7.57 11.46 -1.11
N GLY A 264 8.74 11.26 -1.70
CA GLY A 264 9.91 10.78 -0.98
C GLY A 264 10.42 11.81 0.04
N ALA A 265 11.04 11.33 1.12
CA ALA A 265 11.67 12.19 2.10
C ALA A 265 12.67 13.14 1.41
N GLY A 266 12.55 14.44 1.69
CA GLY A 266 13.34 15.51 1.08
C GLY A 266 12.83 16.05 -0.26
N GLN A 267 11.76 15.47 -0.85
CA GLN A 267 11.15 15.98 -2.09
C GLN A 267 10.00 16.97 -1.82
N GLY A 268 9.44 16.98 -0.61
CA GLY A 268 8.20 17.68 -0.30
C GLY A 268 8.22 19.17 -0.64
N GLU A 269 9.23 19.92 -0.19
CA GLU A 269 9.37 21.36 -0.45
C GLU A 269 9.42 21.70 -1.95
N PHE A 270 10.09 20.86 -2.74
CA PHE A 270 10.15 21.04 -4.19
C PHE A 270 8.79 20.79 -4.83
N MET A 271 8.09 19.74 -4.41
CA MET A 271 6.77 19.41 -4.97
C MET A 271 5.70 20.41 -4.57
N MET A 272 5.76 20.95 -3.34
CA MET A 272 4.87 22.04 -2.92
C MET A 272 5.03 23.26 -3.82
N ARG A 273 6.29 23.70 -4.05
CA ARG A 273 6.55 24.83 -4.97
C ARG A 273 6.01 24.59 -6.37
N LEU A 274 6.16 23.38 -6.92
CA LEU A 274 5.57 23.05 -8.23
C LEU A 274 4.04 23.18 -8.24
N CYS A 275 3.37 22.82 -7.15
CA CYS A 275 1.93 23.01 -7.03
C CYS A 275 1.57 24.50 -6.90
N GLU A 276 2.31 25.30 -6.13
CA GLU A 276 2.12 26.73 -5.93
C GLU A 276 2.33 27.55 -7.22
N GLU A 277 3.36 27.20 -7.99
CA GLU A 277 3.68 27.81 -9.29
C GLU A 277 2.69 27.38 -10.41
N SER A 278 1.87 26.36 -10.17
CA SER A 278 0.89 25.90 -11.14
C SER A 278 -0.36 26.76 -11.16
N ASP A 279 -0.82 27.14 -12.36
CA ASP A 279 -2.11 27.82 -12.53
C ASP A 279 -3.32 26.94 -12.19
N HIS A 280 -3.12 25.66 -11.93
CA HIS A 280 -4.20 24.68 -11.75
C HIS A 280 -4.58 24.46 -10.30
N PHE A 281 -3.69 24.73 -9.33
CA PHE A 281 -3.90 24.34 -7.93
C PHE A 281 -3.90 25.53 -6.97
N PHE A 282 -4.57 25.35 -5.85
CA PHE A 282 -4.58 26.25 -4.70
C PHE A 282 -4.78 25.44 -3.42
N ASP A 283 -4.71 26.07 -2.25
CA ASP A 283 -4.92 25.46 -0.93
C ASP A 283 -4.01 24.22 -0.75
N ILE A 284 -2.68 24.46 -0.87
CA ILE A 284 -1.67 23.41 -0.85
C ILE A 284 -1.26 23.15 0.60
N GLU A 285 -1.50 21.92 1.09
CA GLU A 285 -1.25 21.50 2.46
C GLU A 285 -0.33 20.28 2.50
N PRO A 286 0.75 20.31 3.30
CA PRO A 286 1.59 19.14 3.53
C PRO A 286 1.13 18.31 4.73
N GLU A 287 1.22 16.98 4.64
CA GLU A 287 1.19 16.08 5.79
C GLU A 287 2.62 15.54 6.04
N LYS A 288 2.99 15.45 7.32
CA LYS A 288 4.34 15.06 7.74
C LYS A 288 4.33 13.74 8.47
N ASP A 289 5.46 13.03 8.38
CA ASP A 289 5.76 11.89 9.24
C ASP A 289 6.19 12.33 10.66
N ASP A 290 6.36 11.35 11.55
CA ASP A 290 6.78 11.60 12.94
C ASP A 290 8.20 12.24 13.05
N LEU A 291 9.00 12.19 11.99
CA LEU A 291 10.30 12.82 11.88
C LEU A 291 10.24 14.26 11.33
N GLY A 292 9.03 14.73 10.99
CA GLY A 292 8.79 16.07 10.43
C GLY A 292 9.03 16.19 8.93
N ASN A 293 9.32 15.10 8.21
CA ASN A 293 9.44 15.12 6.75
C ASN A 293 8.06 15.24 6.11
N ILE A 294 7.94 16.06 5.08
CA ILE A 294 6.74 16.08 4.24
C ILE A 294 6.68 14.75 3.48
N ARG A 295 5.56 14.02 3.66
CA ARG A 295 5.32 12.72 3.02
C ARG A 295 4.11 12.75 2.08
N VAL A 296 3.16 13.63 2.32
CA VAL A 296 1.97 13.75 1.50
C VAL A 296 1.70 15.23 1.20
N ILE A 297 1.25 15.50 0.01
CA ILE A 297 0.78 16.83 -0.41
C ILE A 297 -0.68 16.69 -0.86
N HIS A 298 -1.52 17.58 -0.32
CA HIS A 298 -2.89 17.80 -0.72
C HIS A 298 -2.98 19.17 -1.40
N ALA A 299 -3.69 19.24 -2.53
CA ALA A 299 -4.00 20.51 -3.20
C ALA A 299 -5.37 20.45 -3.85
N LYS A 300 -6.02 21.60 -4.06
CA LYS A 300 -7.33 21.71 -4.71
C LYS A 300 -7.21 22.30 -6.09
N LYS A 301 -8.04 21.83 -7.05
CA LYS A 301 -8.18 22.43 -8.38
C LYS A 301 -8.90 23.79 -8.31
N LYS A 302 -8.33 24.81 -8.94
CA LYS A 302 -8.92 26.14 -9.13
C LYS A 302 -10.23 26.13 -9.92
#